data_3c8eb63f33d17f15ce8a8a3823d22a35
#
_entry.id   3c8eb63f33d17f15ce8a8a3823d22a35
#
_cell.length_a   1.000
_cell.length_b   1.000
_cell.length_c   1.000
_cell.angle_alpha   90.00
_cell.angle_beta   90.00
_cell.angle_gamma   90.00
#
_symmetry.space_group_name_H-M   'P 1'
#
loop_
_entity.id
_entity.type
_entity.pdbx_description
1 polymer ?
#
loop_
_entity_poly.entity_id
_entity_poly.type
_entity_poly.pdbx_seq_one_letter_code
_entity_poly.pdbx_strand_id
1 'polypeptide(L)'
;MGRRRKSQAPAETPQITAFREAEKRYRPRTRTPTDYSDVLDLRDGAAAGVAAGAVRRAGPGAYELTDRPGLFVLPGVVAPDAQRRLAFCCYGAYHRPPAETNLTWLARRDGTAPPPRTAAPPANLRWATLGRHYNWTERTYACDHAEPMPRHVAELCDDLCGLIGVTMNAEAAIVNYYRPGDTMGGHVDDAETDRSLPLVSVSLGCSAVFLVGGATRDVAPTAVWLRSGDACIFTGEARSYYHGVPRILPDTCPPHLREATAWPDAPGPSNGDNSDEAYAAGRPPDDEALRGLCEFLRGSRLNLNVREVGD
;
A
#
# COMPACT_ATOMS: atom_id res chain seq x y z
N MET A 1 61.24 22.33 15.92
CA MET A 1 60.47 21.59 14.88
C MET A 1 58.98 21.72 15.16
N GLY A 2 58.31 22.67 14.50
CA GLY A 2 56.90 22.97 14.71
C GLY A 2 56.01 22.03 13.89
N ARG A 3 55.15 21.24 14.55
CA ARG A 3 54.12 20.45 13.89
C ARG A 3 52.99 21.39 13.38
N ARG A 4 52.90 21.59 12.08
CA ARG A 4 51.74 22.24 11.45
C ARG A 4 50.49 21.37 11.69
N ARG A 5 49.50 21.89 12.44
CA ARG A 5 48.16 21.36 12.50
C ARG A 5 47.52 21.52 11.11
N LYS A 6 47.18 20.39 10.44
CA LYS A 6 46.31 20.42 9.27
C LYS A 6 44.92 20.85 9.77
N SER A 7 44.44 21.98 9.27
CA SER A 7 43.07 22.39 9.42
C SER A 7 42.18 21.37 8.65
N GLN A 8 41.39 20.59 9.39
CA GLN A 8 40.31 19.84 8.78
C GLN A 8 39.25 20.84 8.31
N ALA A 9 38.88 20.79 7.03
CA ALA A 9 37.73 21.53 6.53
C ALA A 9 36.48 21.10 7.34
N PRO A 10 35.54 22.03 7.64
CA PRO A 10 34.30 21.68 8.31
C PRO A 10 33.56 20.63 7.46
N ALA A 11 33.15 19.54 8.09
CA ALA A 11 32.30 18.54 7.45
C ALA A 11 31.03 19.24 6.96
N GLU A 12 30.78 19.21 5.66
CA GLU A 12 29.54 19.74 5.10
C GLU A 12 28.37 18.99 5.74
N THR A 13 27.43 19.76 6.32
CA THR A 13 26.18 19.20 6.84
C THR A 13 25.48 18.49 5.68
N PRO A 14 25.12 17.21 5.78
CA PRO A 14 24.49 16.50 4.68
C PRO A 14 23.21 17.23 4.26
N GLN A 15 23.17 17.67 3.00
CA GLN A 15 22.04 18.38 2.44
C GLN A 15 20.82 17.46 2.45
N ILE A 16 19.71 17.94 3.02
CA ILE A 16 18.45 17.17 3.07
C ILE A 16 17.87 17.12 1.66
N THR A 17 17.55 15.92 1.16
CA THR A 17 16.95 15.75 -0.16
C THR A 17 15.53 16.31 -0.21
N ALA A 18 15.08 16.74 -1.39
CA ALA A 18 13.73 17.30 -1.58
C ALA A 18 12.62 16.31 -1.16
N PHE A 19 12.81 15.01 -1.43
CA PHE A 19 11.89 13.97 -0.96
C PHE A 19 11.80 13.94 0.58
N ARG A 20 12.94 14.02 1.26
CA ARG A 20 12.98 14.01 2.73
C ARG A 20 12.36 15.26 3.36
N GLU A 21 12.46 16.38 2.70
CA GLU A 21 11.78 17.62 3.14
C GLU A 21 10.27 17.47 3.08
N ALA A 22 9.74 16.93 1.97
CA ALA A 22 8.32 16.64 1.82
C ALA A 22 7.82 15.61 2.84
N GLU A 23 8.57 14.53 3.09
CA GLU A 23 8.24 13.60 4.18
C GLU A 23 8.08 14.30 5.52
N LYS A 24 9.03 15.19 5.87
CA LYS A 24 8.98 15.95 7.13
C LYS A 24 7.80 16.91 7.17
N ARG A 25 7.41 17.50 6.05
CA ARG A 25 6.29 18.43 5.95
C ARG A 25 4.97 17.78 6.37
N TYR A 26 4.69 16.57 5.87
CA TYR A 26 3.42 15.87 6.11
C TYR A 26 3.41 14.99 7.36
N ARG A 27 4.55 14.74 8.00
CA ARG A 27 4.57 13.97 9.25
C ARG A 27 3.80 14.67 10.37
N PRO A 28 3.14 13.91 11.29
CA PRO A 28 2.45 14.48 12.43
C PRO A 28 3.38 15.40 13.24
N ARG A 29 2.93 16.60 13.51
CA ARG A 29 3.59 17.55 14.41
C ARG A 29 2.65 17.87 15.57
N THR A 30 3.17 17.90 16.79
CA THR A 30 2.35 18.10 18.02
C THR A 30 1.87 19.55 18.20
N ARG A 31 2.44 20.53 17.50
CA ARG A 31 2.20 21.95 17.77
C ARG A 31 1.63 22.76 16.61
N THR A 32 1.69 22.27 15.39
CA THR A 32 1.24 23.02 14.22
C THR A 32 0.42 22.10 13.33
N PRO A 33 -0.82 22.49 12.93
CA PRO A 33 -1.57 21.76 11.92
C PRO A 33 -0.75 21.62 10.64
N THR A 34 -0.82 20.45 10.03
CA THR A 34 -0.19 20.21 8.73
C THR A 34 -1.04 20.86 7.63
N ASP A 35 -0.42 21.65 6.78
CA ASP A 35 -1.05 22.20 5.57
C ASP A 35 -1.04 21.12 4.47
N TYR A 36 -2.22 20.84 3.93
CA TYR A 36 -2.46 19.87 2.85
C TYR A 36 -2.95 20.54 1.55
N SER A 37 -2.91 21.87 1.46
CA SER A 37 -3.48 22.62 0.33
C SER A 37 -2.83 22.31 -1.02
N ASP A 38 -1.61 21.78 -1.00
CA ASP A 38 -0.85 21.36 -2.18
C ASP A 38 -0.96 19.87 -2.50
N VAL A 39 -1.72 19.11 -1.70
CA VAL A 39 -1.93 17.67 -1.96
C VAL A 39 -2.97 17.51 -3.06
N LEU A 40 -2.58 16.93 -4.18
CA LEU A 40 -3.44 16.71 -5.35
C LEU A 40 -4.60 15.76 -4.98
N ASP A 41 -5.81 16.26 -5.18
CA ASP A 41 -7.04 15.50 -4.98
C ASP A 41 -7.66 15.13 -6.33
N LEU A 42 -7.60 13.83 -6.68
CA LEU A 42 -8.13 13.36 -7.95
C LEU A 42 -9.56 12.79 -7.85
N ARG A 43 -10.11 12.65 -6.64
CA ARG A 43 -11.50 12.24 -6.47
C ARG A 43 -12.46 13.41 -6.64
N ASP A 44 -12.17 14.51 -5.97
CA ASP A 44 -13.02 15.71 -5.97
C ASP A 44 -12.46 16.80 -6.90
N GLY A 45 -11.16 16.79 -7.19
CA GLY A 45 -10.44 17.81 -7.95
C GLY A 45 -9.89 17.37 -9.31
N ALA A 46 -10.28 16.19 -9.84
CA ALA A 46 -9.71 15.68 -11.08
C ALA A 46 -9.86 16.62 -12.28
N ALA A 47 -11.02 17.26 -12.42
CA ALA A 47 -11.26 18.22 -13.52
C ALA A 47 -10.33 19.45 -13.43
N ALA A 48 -10.11 19.97 -12.22
CA ALA A 48 -9.18 21.06 -11.97
C ALA A 48 -7.73 20.63 -12.23
N GLY A 49 -7.35 19.40 -11.83
CA GLY A 49 -6.04 18.83 -12.10
C GLY A 49 -5.74 18.67 -13.60
N VAL A 50 -6.72 18.23 -14.38
CA VAL A 50 -6.61 18.17 -15.84
C VAL A 50 -6.49 19.56 -16.44
N ALA A 51 -7.33 20.52 -16.01
CA ALA A 51 -7.29 21.89 -16.49
C ALA A 51 -5.97 22.60 -16.17
N ALA A 52 -5.36 22.29 -15.01
CA ALA A 52 -4.05 22.81 -14.63
C ALA A 52 -2.86 22.07 -15.28
N GLY A 53 -3.12 21.01 -16.05
CA GLY A 53 -2.07 20.19 -16.66
C GLY A 53 -1.29 19.30 -15.69
N ALA A 54 -1.75 19.16 -14.45
CA ALA A 54 -1.11 18.28 -13.45
C ALA A 54 -1.33 16.79 -13.75
N VAL A 55 -2.46 16.45 -14.36
CA VAL A 55 -2.81 15.09 -14.78
C VAL A 55 -3.42 15.09 -16.17
N ARG A 56 -3.31 13.96 -16.86
CA ARG A 56 -4.04 13.70 -18.13
C ARG A 56 -4.94 12.48 -17.97
N ARG A 57 -6.04 12.44 -18.70
CA ARG A 57 -6.91 11.24 -18.74
C ARG A 57 -6.18 10.13 -19.49
N ALA A 58 -6.15 8.94 -18.90
CA ALA A 58 -5.53 7.75 -19.47
C ALA A 58 -6.54 6.64 -19.81
N GLY A 59 -7.75 6.72 -19.23
CA GLY A 59 -8.82 5.77 -19.41
C GLY A 59 -10.06 6.17 -18.60
N PRO A 60 -11.11 5.33 -18.59
CA PRO A 60 -12.29 5.57 -17.77
C PRO A 60 -11.92 5.66 -16.27
N GLY A 61 -12.03 6.85 -15.68
CA GLY A 61 -11.68 7.08 -14.27
C GLY A 61 -10.17 6.98 -13.95
N ALA A 62 -9.31 6.87 -14.96
CA ALA A 62 -7.86 6.77 -14.80
C ALA A 62 -7.16 8.08 -15.21
N TYR A 63 -6.23 8.51 -14.41
CA TYR A 63 -5.46 9.75 -14.61
C TYR A 63 -3.96 9.46 -14.47
N GLU A 64 -3.18 9.85 -15.47
CA GLU A 64 -1.72 9.80 -15.40
C GLU A 64 -1.19 11.14 -14.89
N LEU A 65 -0.24 11.12 -13.96
CA LEU A 65 0.45 12.32 -13.51
C LEU A 65 1.39 12.81 -14.63
N THR A 66 1.20 14.06 -15.06
CA THR A 66 1.92 14.61 -16.22
C THR A 66 3.43 14.72 -15.98
N ASP A 67 3.82 15.01 -14.76
CA ASP A 67 5.22 15.13 -14.33
C ASP A 67 5.82 13.79 -13.84
N ARG A 68 5.04 12.69 -13.91
CA ARG A 68 5.44 11.33 -13.50
C ARG A 68 4.94 10.29 -14.51
N PRO A 69 5.50 10.27 -15.73
CA PRO A 69 5.09 9.33 -16.77
C PRO A 69 5.09 7.89 -16.28
N GLY A 70 4.04 7.14 -16.63
CA GLY A 70 3.84 5.77 -16.20
C GLY A 70 3.21 5.59 -14.81
N LEU A 71 2.94 6.69 -14.07
CA LEU A 71 2.17 6.62 -12.84
C LEU A 71 0.72 7.02 -13.09
N PHE A 72 -0.18 6.06 -12.88
CA PHE A 72 -1.61 6.25 -13.00
C PHE A 72 -2.27 6.22 -11.63
N VAL A 73 -3.23 7.11 -11.41
CA VAL A 73 -4.10 7.13 -10.23
C VAL A 73 -5.54 6.93 -10.69
N LEU A 74 -6.22 5.98 -10.06
CA LEU A 74 -7.60 5.59 -10.33
C LEU A 74 -8.45 5.87 -9.08
N PRO A 75 -9.02 7.07 -8.95
CA PRO A 75 -9.76 7.45 -7.75
C PRO A 75 -11.11 6.73 -7.66
N GLY A 76 -11.39 6.07 -6.53
CA GLY A 76 -12.67 5.42 -6.24
C GLY A 76 -13.01 4.25 -7.14
N VAL A 77 -12.02 3.67 -7.81
CA VAL A 77 -12.21 2.62 -8.83
C VAL A 77 -12.67 1.29 -8.24
N VAL A 78 -12.28 0.97 -7.00
CA VAL A 78 -12.65 -0.27 -6.33
C VAL A 78 -14.03 -0.10 -5.67
N ALA A 79 -15.01 -0.87 -6.12
CA ALA A 79 -16.38 -0.82 -5.61
C ALA A 79 -16.45 -1.17 -4.10
N PRO A 80 -17.45 -0.65 -3.36
CA PRO A 80 -17.59 -0.90 -1.91
C PRO A 80 -17.59 -2.37 -1.51
N ASP A 81 -18.22 -3.25 -2.30
CA ASP A 81 -18.26 -4.69 -2.01
C ASP A 81 -16.88 -5.35 -2.17
N ALA A 82 -16.13 -4.97 -3.21
CA ALA A 82 -14.76 -5.43 -3.38
C ALA A 82 -13.84 -4.90 -2.27
N GLN A 83 -14.03 -3.64 -1.84
CA GLN A 83 -13.29 -3.10 -0.69
C GLN A 83 -13.58 -3.88 0.59
N ARG A 84 -14.86 -4.23 0.87
CA ARG A 84 -15.25 -5.04 2.03
C ARG A 84 -14.56 -6.41 2.00
N ARG A 85 -14.64 -7.11 0.87
CA ARG A 85 -14.00 -8.41 0.69
C ARG A 85 -12.50 -8.35 0.96
N LEU A 86 -11.80 -7.44 0.29
CA LEU A 86 -10.36 -7.27 0.46
C LEU A 86 -9.97 -6.91 1.90
N ALA A 87 -10.70 -5.97 2.52
CA ALA A 87 -10.45 -5.56 3.90
C ALA A 87 -10.64 -6.72 4.87
N PHE A 88 -11.66 -7.54 4.66
CA PHE A 88 -11.90 -8.72 5.46
C PHE A 88 -10.79 -9.78 5.30
N CYS A 89 -10.37 -10.06 4.05
CA CYS A 89 -9.25 -10.98 3.79
C CYS A 89 -7.95 -10.48 4.43
N CYS A 90 -7.64 -9.20 4.29
CA CYS A 90 -6.47 -8.61 4.94
C CYS A 90 -6.52 -8.71 6.46
N TYR A 91 -7.70 -8.47 7.07
CA TYR A 91 -7.87 -8.52 8.52
C TYR A 91 -7.83 -9.94 9.07
N GLY A 92 -8.47 -10.89 8.41
CA GLY A 92 -8.72 -12.23 8.97
C GLY A 92 -7.87 -13.37 8.39
N ALA A 93 -7.36 -13.24 7.16
CA ALA A 93 -6.70 -14.34 6.45
C ALA A 93 -5.24 -14.05 6.09
N TYR A 94 -4.97 -12.96 5.39
CA TYR A 94 -3.69 -12.72 4.71
C TYR A 94 -2.47 -12.53 5.61
N HIS A 95 -2.64 -12.46 6.93
CA HIS A 95 -1.54 -12.45 7.88
C HIS A 95 -1.25 -13.82 8.52
N ARG A 96 -2.01 -14.85 8.13
CA ARG A 96 -1.86 -16.22 8.65
C ARG A 96 -1.00 -17.07 7.73
N PRO A 97 -0.35 -18.14 8.25
CA PRO A 97 0.31 -19.11 7.39
C PRO A 97 -0.63 -19.60 6.26
N PRO A 98 -0.11 -19.77 5.05
CA PRO A 98 1.30 -19.81 4.68
C PRO A 98 1.99 -18.46 4.51
N ALA A 99 1.28 -17.32 4.63
CA ALA A 99 1.83 -15.98 4.42
C ALA A 99 3.10 -15.73 5.26
N GLU A 100 4.10 -15.16 4.63
CA GLU A 100 5.26 -14.61 5.30
C GLU A 100 4.92 -13.21 5.86
N THR A 101 5.33 -12.92 7.09
CA THR A 101 5.07 -11.64 7.74
C THR A 101 6.34 -11.04 8.33
N ASN A 102 6.33 -9.75 8.68
CA ASN A 102 7.44 -9.18 9.45
C ASN A 102 7.68 -9.92 10.77
N LEU A 103 6.66 -10.54 11.34
CA LEU A 103 6.76 -11.26 12.60
C LEU A 103 7.37 -12.66 12.43
N THR A 104 7.01 -13.39 11.38
CA THR A 104 7.62 -14.70 11.06
C THR A 104 9.06 -14.52 10.61
N TRP A 105 9.36 -13.47 9.85
CA TRP A 105 10.72 -13.12 9.45
C TRP A 105 11.60 -12.78 10.67
N LEU A 106 11.10 -11.96 11.61
CA LEU A 106 11.81 -11.62 12.84
C LEU A 106 12.05 -12.86 13.70
N ALA A 107 11.03 -13.72 13.88
CA ALA A 107 11.15 -14.95 14.67
C ALA A 107 12.22 -15.88 14.10
N ARG A 108 12.27 -16.03 12.77
CA ARG A 108 13.31 -16.84 12.09
C ARG A 108 14.69 -16.23 12.27
N ARG A 109 14.84 -14.91 12.10
CA ARG A 109 16.11 -14.22 12.30
C ARG A 109 16.64 -14.37 13.73
N ASP A 110 15.76 -14.28 14.71
CA ASP A 110 16.11 -14.28 16.13
C ASP A 110 16.11 -15.70 16.73
N GLY A 111 15.81 -16.74 15.93
CA GLY A 111 15.75 -18.12 16.37
C GLY A 111 14.62 -18.41 17.38
N THR A 112 13.54 -17.66 17.34
CA THR A 112 12.38 -17.79 18.22
C THR A 112 11.19 -18.46 17.51
N ALA A 113 10.20 -18.89 18.28
CA ALA A 113 8.98 -19.46 17.72
C ALA A 113 8.17 -18.37 16.94
N PRO A 114 7.54 -18.73 15.80
CA PRO A 114 6.65 -17.83 15.10
C PRO A 114 5.46 -17.42 15.98
N PRO A 115 4.86 -16.26 15.76
CA PRO A 115 3.71 -15.81 16.54
C PRO A 115 2.54 -16.77 16.37
N PRO A 116 1.68 -16.92 17.40
CA PRO A 116 0.50 -17.76 17.33
C PRO A 116 -0.47 -17.23 16.27
N ARG A 117 -1.28 -18.13 15.73
CA ARG A 117 -2.41 -17.73 14.85
C ARG A 117 -3.42 -16.91 15.65
N THR A 118 -3.79 -15.75 15.11
CA THR A 118 -4.79 -14.87 15.70
C THR A 118 -5.92 -14.58 14.71
N ALA A 119 -7.11 -14.30 15.22
CA ALA A 119 -8.27 -13.94 14.40
C ALA A 119 -8.11 -12.54 13.80
N ALA A 120 -7.43 -11.64 14.51
CA ALA A 120 -7.15 -10.27 14.11
C ALA A 120 -5.65 -10.07 13.87
N PRO A 121 -5.25 -9.07 13.05
CA PRO A 121 -3.85 -8.75 12.84
C PRO A 121 -3.17 -8.33 14.15
N PRO A 122 -2.05 -8.96 14.53
CA PRO A 122 -1.28 -8.57 15.72
C PRO A 122 -0.91 -7.08 15.71
N ALA A 123 -0.78 -6.47 16.88
CA ALA A 123 -0.51 -5.03 17.00
C ALA A 123 0.79 -4.58 16.31
N ASN A 124 1.79 -5.43 16.27
CA ASN A 124 3.10 -5.21 15.66
C ASN A 124 3.23 -5.77 14.23
N LEU A 125 2.14 -6.25 13.63
CA LEU A 125 2.11 -6.63 12.22
C LEU A 125 2.28 -5.38 11.36
N ARG A 126 3.23 -5.44 10.40
CA ARG A 126 3.51 -4.36 9.46
C ARG A 126 3.23 -4.76 8.03
N TRP A 127 3.52 -5.99 7.68
CA TRP A 127 3.29 -6.52 6.35
C TRP A 127 3.08 -8.03 6.37
N ALA A 128 2.39 -8.51 5.36
CA ALA A 128 2.24 -9.92 5.00
C ALA A 128 2.39 -10.09 3.48
N THR A 129 2.84 -11.26 3.03
CA THR A 129 3.02 -11.56 1.60
C THR A 129 1.99 -12.57 1.10
N LEU A 130 1.63 -12.47 -0.18
CA LEU A 130 0.77 -13.42 -0.88
C LEU A 130 1.43 -13.86 -2.18
N GLY A 131 1.09 -15.02 -2.68
CA GLY A 131 1.67 -15.57 -3.90
C GLY A 131 3.14 -15.96 -3.71
N ARG A 132 4.02 -15.49 -4.60
CA ARG A 132 5.46 -15.64 -4.43
C ARG A 132 5.94 -14.80 -3.24
N HIS A 133 6.56 -15.45 -2.26
CA HIS A 133 7.02 -14.76 -1.05
C HIS A 133 8.35 -14.04 -1.28
N TYR A 134 8.40 -12.78 -0.82
CA TYR A 134 9.61 -11.98 -0.89
C TYR A 134 10.62 -12.37 0.19
N ASN A 135 11.84 -12.72 -0.22
CA ASN A 135 12.96 -12.96 0.68
C ASN A 135 13.69 -11.65 0.99
N TRP A 136 13.46 -11.10 2.18
CA TRP A 136 14.06 -9.83 2.62
C TRP A 136 15.59 -9.87 2.77
N THR A 137 16.17 -11.04 2.96
CA THR A 137 17.62 -11.21 3.11
C THR A 137 18.32 -11.19 1.76
N GLU A 138 17.77 -11.92 0.79
CA GLU A 138 18.33 -12.06 -0.56
C GLU A 138 17.78 -11.02 -1.54
N ARG A 139 16.73 -10.30 -1.15
CA ARG A 139 16.01 -9.32 -1.97
C ARG A 139 15.49 -9.91 -3.29
N THR A 140 14.93 -11.10 -3.21
CA THR A 140 14.39 -11.85 -4.34
C THR A 140 13.02 -12.42 -4.02
N TYR A 141 12.27 -12.80 -5.05
CA TYR A 141 11.06 -13.59 -4.91
C TYR A 141 11.40 -15.07 -5.05
N ALA A 142 11.10 -15.87 -4.02
CA ALA A 142 11.34 -17.31 -4.04
C ALA A 142 10.34 -18.01 -4.96
N CYS A 143 10.87 -18.85 -5.87
CA CYS A 143 10.04 -19.70 -6.74
C CYS A 143 9.59 -20.99 -6.04
N ASP A 144 10.33 -21.44 -5.03
CA ASP A 144 10.19 -22.78 -4.45
C ASP A 144 9.00 -22.94 -3.49
N HIS A 145 8.39 -21.85 -3.06
CA HIS A 145 7.27 -21.83 -2.10
C HIS A 145 6.21 -20.80 -2.50
N ALA A 146 5.82 -20.80 -3.76
CA ALA A 146 4.76 -19.93 -4.25
C ALA A 146 3.38 -20.52 -3.92
N GLU A 147 2.56 -19.80 -3.18
CA GLU A 147 1.14 -20.08 -3.06
C GLU A 147 0.39 -19.46 -4.24
N PRO A 148 -0.73 -20.03 -4.67
CA PRO A 148 -1.55 -19.36 -5.67
C PRO A 148 -1.99 -17.97 -5.21
N MET A 149 -1.88 -16.97 -6.08
CA MET A 149 -2.46 -15.66 -5.81
C MET A 149 -3.98 -15.79 -5.63
N PRO A 150 -4.60 -15.20 -4.58
CA PRO A 150 -6.04 -15.22 -4.44
C PRO A 150 -6.73 -14.71 -5.71
N ARG A 151 -7.61 -15.53 -6.28
CA ARG A 151 -8.21 -15.29 -7.59
C ARG A 151 -8.86 -13.90 -7.71
N HIS A 152 -9.60 -13.47 -6.68
CA HIS A 152 -10.26 -12.17 -6.67
C HIS A 152 -9.28 -10.98 -6.61
N VAL A 153 -8.03 -11.18 -6.10
CA VAL A 153 -6.97 -10.17 -6.16
C VAL A 153 -6.38 -10.10 -7.56
N ALA A 154 -6.12 -11.25 -8.18
CA ALA A 154 -5.57 -11.33 -9.52
C ALA A 154 -6.55 -10.72 -10.56
N GLU A 155 -7.82 -11.12 -10.51
CA GLU A 155 -8.88 -10.57 -11.39
C GLU A 155 -9.01 -9.05 -11.21
N LEU A 156 -9.06 -8.56 -9.98
CA LEU A 156 -9.13 -7.12 -9.72
C LEU A 156 -7.93 -6.37 -10.33
N CYS A 157 -6.73 -6.88 -10.20
CA CYS A 157 -5.53 -6.20 -10.70
C CYS A 157 -5.48 -6.19 -12.24
N ASP A 158 -5.89 -7.29 -12.88
CA ASP A 158 -5.98 -7.34 -14.35
C ASP A 158 -7.06 -6.39 -14.87
N ASP A 159 -8.24 -6.36 -14.23
CA ASP A 159 -9.32 -5.40 -14.57
C ASP A 159 -8.84 -3.95 -14.44
N LEU A 160 -8.12 -3.61 -13.36
CA LEU A 160 -7.59 -2.27 -13.14
C LEU A 160 -6.54 -1.88 -14.20
N CYS A 161 -5.65 -2.80 -14.54
CA CYS A 161 -4.66 -2.62 -15.61
C CYS A 161 -5.34 -2.47 -16.98
N GLY A 162 -6.41 -3.21 -17.23
CA GLY A 162 -7.23 -3.10 -18.44
C GLY A 162 -7.79 -1.69 -18.68
N LEU A 163 -8.07 -0.91 -17.61
CA LEU A 163 -8.54 0.48 -17.74
C LEU A 163 -7.52 1.43 -18.39
N ILE A 164 -6.25 1.09 -18.35
CA ILE A 164 -5.15 1.85 -18.99
C ILE A 164 -4.53 1.10 -20.18
N GLY A 165 -5.14 0.01 -20.64
CA GLY A 165 -4.68 -0.77 -21.78
C GLY A 165 -3.44 -1.64 -21.52
N VAL A 166 -3.21 -2.02 -20.26
CA VAL A 166 -2.12 -2.92 -19.82
C VAL A 166 -2.72 -4.21 -19.29
N THR A 167 -2.06 -5.33 -19.47
CA THR A 167 -2.40 -6.62 -18.86
C THR A 167 -1.51 -6.90 -17.66
N MET A 168 -1.97 -7.71 -16.70
CA MET A 168 -1.20 -8.07 -15.52
C MET A 168 -1.43 -9.52 -15.12
N ASN A 169 -0.36 -10.30 -14.99
CA ASN A 169 -0.38 -11.59 -14.33
C ASN A 169 0.10 -11.43 -12.87
N ALA A 170 -0.84 -11.33 -11.93
CA ALA A 170 -0.53 -11.11 -10.53
C ALA A 170 0.15 -12.34 -9.92
N GLU A 171 1.41 -12.23 -9.50
CA GLU A 171 2.23 -13.34 -9.00
C GLU A 171 2.61 -13.18 -7.52
N ALA A 172 2.80 -11.95 -7.06
CA ALA A 172 3.18 -11.64 -5.70
C ALA A 172 2.41 -10.43 -5.17
N ALA A 173 2.14 -10.40 -3.87
CA ALA A 173 1.62 -9.20 -3.23
C ALA A 173 2.23 -8.99 -1.85
N ILE A 174 2.33 -7.72 -1.46
CA ILE A 174 2.62 -7.30 -0.10
C ILE A 174 1.41 -6.53 0.42
N VAL A 175 0.82 -7.02 1.49
CA VAL A 175 -0.23 -6.32 2.25
C VAL A 175 0.44 -5.52 3.35
N ASN A 176 0.36 -4.20 3.30
CA ASN A 176 0.88 -3.29 4.31
C ASN A 176 -0.22 -2.90 5.31
N TYR A 177 0.09 -2.99 6.59
CA TYR A 177 -0.79 -2.65 7.70
C TYR A 177 -0.29 -1.38 8.38
N TYR A 178 -0.99 -0.27 8.16
CA TYR A 178 -0.67 1.02 8.78
C TYR A 178 -1.64 1.30 9.92
N ARG A 179 -1.10 1.49 11.11
CA ARG A 179 -1.83 1.96 12.28
C ARG A 179 -1.67 3.46 12.45
N PRO A 180 -2.45 4.12 13.32
CA PRO A 180 -2.26 5.55 13.60
C PRO A 180 -0.82 5.89 13.94
N GLY A 181 -0.23 6.85 13.21
CA GLY A 181 1.15 7.26 13.38
C GLY A 181 2.18 6.50 12.54
N ASP A 182 1.83 5.39 11.91
CA ASP A 182 2.74 4.67 11.01
C ASP A 182 3.01 5.46 9.73
N THR A 183 4.21 5.28 9.21
CA THR A 183 4.69 5.90 7.98
C THR A 183 5.52 4.92 7.17
N MET A 184 5.54 5.11 5.85
CA MET A 184 6.49 4.46 4.94
C MET A 184 7.44 5.53 4.42
N GLY A 185 8.74 5.36 4.68
CA GLY A 185 9.76 6.25 4.13
C GLY A 185 9.92 6.08 2.63
N GLY A 186 10.51 7.08 1.97
CA GLY A 186 10.76 7.02 0.53
C GLY A 186 11.64 5.83 0.13
N HIS A 187 11.13 5.01 -0.79
CA HIS A 187 11.78 3.82 -1.33
C HIS A 187 11.40 3.64 -2.79
N VAL A 188 12.04 2.71 -3.44
CA VAL A 188 11.70 2.20 -4.77
C VAL A 188 11.39 0.72 -4.62
N ASP A 189 10.36 0.23 -5.30
CA ASP A 189 10.10 -1.21 -5.45
C ASP A 189 11.00 -1.74 -6.56
N ASP A 190 12.13 -2.34 -6.19
CA ASP A 190 13.23 -2.72 -7.09
C ASP A 190 13.63 -4.21 -6.99
N ALA A 191 12.76 -5.02 -6.42
CA ALA A 191 13.05 -6.43 -6.16
C ALA A 191 12.64 -7.39 -7.28
N GLU A 192 11.81 -6.93 -8.20
CA GLU A 192 11.34 -7.70 -9.34
C GLU A 192 12.44 -7.83 -10.39
N THR A 193 12.53 -9.03 -11.01
CA THR A 193 13.51 -9.34 -12.06
C THR A 193 13.24 -8.49 -13.30
N ASP A 194 11.97 -8.33 -13.66
CA ASP A 194 11.53 -7.47 -14.75
C ASP A 194 10.71 -6.28 -14.24
N ARG A 195 11.32 -5.10 -14.20
CA ARG A 195 10.67 -3.85 -13.82
C ARG A 195 9.91 -3.16 -14.95
N SER A 196 9.83 -3.76 -16.13
CA SER A 196 8.90 -3.29 -17.17
C SER A 196 7.46 -3.71 -16.89
N LEU A 197 7.28 -4.74 -16.06
CA LEU A 197 5.98 -5.27 -15.67
C LEU A 197 5.23 -4.34 -14.69
N PRO A 198 3.89 -4.31 -14.74
CA PRO A 198 3.11 -3.40 -13.92
C PRO A 198 3.14 -3.74 -12.42
N LEU A 199 2.92 -2.73 -11.59
CA LEU A 199 2.64 -2.86 -10.18
C LEU A 199 1.34 -2.14 -9.87
N VAL A 200 0.42 -2.81 -9.20
CA VAL A 200 -0.87 -2.25 -8.76
C VAL A 200 -0.88 -2.08 -7.25
N SER A 201 -1.23 -0.88 -6.80
CA SER A 201 -1.34 -0.53 -5.38
C SER A 201 -2.77 -0.14 -5.04
N VAL A 202 -3.48 -0.96 -4.25
CA VAL A 202 -4.87 -0.72 -3.83
C VAL A 202 -4.91 -0.21 -2.40
N SER A 203 -5.67 0.87 -2.16
CA SER A 203 -5.83 1.52 -0.86
C SER A 203 -7.17 1.19 -0.22
N LEU A 204 -7.16 0.83 1.08
CA LEU A 204 -8.35 0.52 1.87
C LEU A 204 -8.28 1.17 3.26
N GLY A 205 -9.42 1.51 3.84
CA GLY A 205 -9.51 2.09 5.18
C GLY A 205 -9.24 3.59 5.21
N CYS A 206 -8.37 4.04 6.10
CA CYS A 206 -8.07 5.46 6.26
C CYS A 206 -7.30 6.05 5.07
N SER A 207 -7.56 7.32 4.79
CA SER A 207 -6.87 8.11 3.77
C SER A 207 -5.40 8.32 4.13
N ALA A 208 -4.57 8.51 3.11
CA ALA A 208 -3.15 8.79 3.26
C ALA A 208 -2.69 9.91 2.32
N VAL A 209 -1.65 10.62 2.75
CA VAL A 209 -0.81 11.39 1.83
C VAL A 209 0.18 10.42 1.22
N PHE A 210 0.18 10.33 -0.10
CA PHE A 210 1.13 9.56 -0.88
C PHE A 210 2.09 10.51 -1.59
N LEU A 211 3.38 10.27 -1.43
CA LEU A 211 4.43 11.03 -2.10
C LEU A 211 5.00 10.20 -3.24
N VAL A 212 5.11 10.79 -4.41
CA VAL A 212 5.82 10.21 -5.54
C VAL A 212 6.82 11.21 -6.11
N GLY A 213 8.09 10.85 -6.08
CA GLY A 213 9.22 11.63 -6.58
C GLY A 213 9.62 11.20 -7.99
N GLY A 214 10.91 11.19 -8.25
CA GLY A 214 11.52 10.67 -9.48
C GLY A 214 12.50 9.55 -9.18
N ALA A 215 13.40 9.29 -10.12
CA ALA A 215 14.41 8.25 -10.00
C ALA A 215 15.45 8.50 -8.89
N THR A 216 15.52 9.72 -8.36
CA THR A 216 16.36 10.07 -7.21
C THR A 216 15.56 10.82 -6.15
N ARG A 217 16.07 10.83 -4.90
CA ARG A 217 15.43 11.57 -3.79
C ARG A 217 15.54 13.09 -3.90
N ASP A 218 16.34 13.60 -4.83
CA ASP A 218 16.50 15.04 -5.05
C ASP A 218 15.38 15.63 -5.90
N VAL A 219 14.63 14.78 -6.61
CA VAL A 219 13.42 15.19 -7.30
C VAL A 219 12.32 15.44 -6.28
N ALA A 220 11.80 16.67 -6.25
CA ALA A 220 10.70 17.03 -5.35
C ALA A 220 9.46 16.17 -5.66
N PRO A 221 8.88 15.52 -4.65
CA PRO A 221 7.74 14.65 -4.90
C PRO A 221 6.44 15.43 -5.08
N THR A 222 5.56 14.90 -5.91
CA THR A 222 4.15 15.27 -5.96
C THR A 222 3.43 14.55 -4.84
N ALA A 223 2.61 15.27 -4.07
CA ALA A 223 1.77 14.72 -3.03
C ALA A 223 0.37 14.45 -3.58
N VAL A 224 -0.18 13.27 -3.33
CA VAL A 224 -1.50 12.85 -3.82
C VAL A 224 -2.32 12.29 -2.66
N TRP A 225 -3.59 12.64 -2.57
CA TRP A 225 -4.53 11.95 -1.70
C TRP A 225 -4.84 10.56 -2.22
N LEU A 226 -4.64 9.54 -1.37
CA LEU A 226 -5.15 8.19 -1.60
C LEU A 226 -6.16 7.84 -0.51
N ARG A 227 -7.38 7.53 -0.94
CA ARG A 227 -8.51 7.15 -0.08
C ARG A 227 -8.88 5.68 -0.29
N SER A 228 -9.73 5.15 0.58
CA SER A 228 -10.24 3.80 0.41
C SER A 228 -10.91 3.61 -0.96
N GLY A 229 -10.51 2.58 -1.68
CA GLY A 229 -10.99 2.30 -3.03
C GLY A 229 -10.22 3.00 -4.15
N ASP A 230 -9.21 3.82 -3.84
CA ASP A 230 -8.29 4.32 -4.85
C ASP A 230 -7.24 3.27 -5.18
N ALA A 231 -6.79 3.27 -6.43
CA ALA A 231 -5.66 2.48 -6.88
C ALA A 231 -4.60 3.35 -7.55
N CYS A 232 -3.34 2.92 -7.46
CA CYS A 232 -2.25 3.43 -8.28
C CYS A 232 -1.70 2.29 -9.13
N ILE A 233 -1.32 2.58 -10.38
CA ILE A 233 -0.62 1.64 -11.25
C ILE A 233 0.69 2.28 -11.67
N PHE A 234 1.77 1.54 -11.48
CA PHE A 234 3.12 1.93 -11.88
C PHE A 234 3.53 1.09 -13.09
N THR A 235 3.95 1.76 -14.16
CA THR A 235 4.47 1.14 -15.37
C THR A 235 5.70 1.88 -15.86
N GLY A 236 6.51 1.26 -16.70
CA GLY A 236 7.65 1.91 -17.34
C GLY A 236 8.57 2.65 -16.36
N GLU A 237 8.81 3.95 -16.60
CA GLU A 237 9.72 4.76 -15.78
C GLU A 237 9.25 4.88 -14.33
N ALA A 238 7.92 4.89 -14.09
CA ALA A 238 7.37 5.03 -12.74
C ALA A 238 7.78 3.90 -11.80
N ARG A 239 8.13 2.71 -12.31
CA ARG A 239 8.67 1.59 -11.53
C ARG A 239 10.01 1.92 -10.84
N SER A 240 10.67 2.99 -11.27
CA SER A 240 11.94 3.46 -10.68
C SER A 240 11.76 4.70 -9.81
N TYR A 241 10.54 5.20 -9.61
CA TYR A 241 10.32 6.42 -8.83
C TYR A 241 10.28 6.15 -7.33
N TYR A 242 10.95 7.02 -6.57
CA TYR A 242 10.83 7.04 -5.12
C TYR A 242 9.40 7.39 -4.73
N HIS A 243 8.83 6.59 -3.85
CA HIS A 243 7.50 6.85 -3.30
C HIS A 243 7.44 6.52 -1.81
N GLY A 244 6.44 7.06 -1.12
CA GLY A 244 6.31 6.86 0.31
C GLY A 244 4.99 7.39 0.88
N VAL A 245 4.71 7.03 2.13
CA VAL A 245 3.49 7.41 2.84
C VAL A 245 3.88 8.08 4.16
N PRO A 246 4.04 9.41 4.19
CA PRO A 246 4.44 10.12 5.40
C PRO A 246 3.30 10.29 6.41
N ARG A 247 2.04 10.10 6.00
CA ARG A 247 0.88 10.37 6.84
C ARG A 247 -0.31 9.48 6.52
N ILE A 248 -0.90 8.91 7.56
CA ILE A 248 -2.25 8.33 7.57
C ILE A 248 -3.16 9.28 8.33
N LEU A 249 -4.38 9.50 7.86
CA LEU A 249 -5.36 10.35 8.52
C LEU A 249 -6.38 9.46 9.24
N PRO A 250 -6.35 9.37 10.56
CA PRO A 250 -7.36 8.66 11.33
C PRO A 250 -8.76 9.20 11.05
N ASP A 251 -9.79 8.39 11.31
CA ASP A 251 -11.21 8.74 11.21
C ASP A 251 -11.70 9.10 9.79
N THR A 252 -10.88 8.83 8.74
CA THR A 252 -11.25 9.05 7.34
C THR A 252 -11.68 7.77 6.61
N CYS A 253 -11.77 6.64 7.32
CA CYS A 253 -12.30 5.40 6.77
C CYS A 253 -13.77 5.58 6.37
N PRO A 254 -14.19 5.17 5.15
CA PRO A 254 -15.56 5.37 4.71
C PRO A 254 -16.58 4.53 5.50
N PRO A 255 -17.85 5.00 5.62
CA PRO A 255 -18.89 4.32 6.40
C PRO A 255 -19.07 2.84 6.04
N HIS A 256 -19.05 2.49 4.76
CA HIS A 256 -19.23 1.11 4.29
C HIS A 256 -18.16 0.11 4.77
N LEU A 257 -17.04 0.60 5.34
CA LEU A 257 -16.02 -0.25 5.95
C LEU A 257 -16.00 -0.16 7.49
N ARG A 258 -16.27 1.03 8.05
CA ARG A 258 -16.14 1.26 9.50
C ARG A 258 -17.42 1.01 10.30
N GLU A 259 -18.57 0.81 9.63
CA GLU A 259 -19.88 0.64 10.28
C GLU A 259 -20.40 -0.77 10.01
N ALA A 260 -20.58 -1.56 11.07
CA ALA A 260 -21.04 -2.96 10.94
C ALA A 260 -22.41 -3.06 10.24
N THR A 261 -23.29 -2.07 10.46
CA THR A 261 -24.61 -1.99 9.80
C THR A 261 -24.56 -1.76 8.30
N ALA A 262 -23.44 -1.28 7.78
CA ALA A 262 -23.24 -1.09 6.33
C ALA A 262 -22.79 -2.37 5.59
N TRP A 263 -22.55 -3.45 6.33
CA TRP A 263 -22.18 -4.75 5.74
C TRP A 263 -23.42 -5.56 5.43
N PRO A 264 -23.55 -6.12 4.22
CA PRO A 264 -24.73 -6.89 3.85
C PRO A 264 -24.88 -8.15 4.71
N ASP A 265 -26.13 -8.54 4.97
CA ASP A 265 -26.45 -9.83 5.56
C ASP A 265 -26.13 -10.94 4.55
N ALA A 266 -24.92 -11.41 4.53
CA ALA A 266 -24.57 -12.60 3.77
C ALA A 266 -24.76 -13.83 4.67
N PRO A 267 -25.22 -14.97 4.13
CA PRO A 267 -25.18 -16.23 4.87
C PRO A 267 -23.73 -16.49 5.28
N GLY A 268 -23.50 -16.63 6.58
CA GLY A 268 -22.20 -17.02 7.11
C GLY A 268 -21.74 -18.34 6.45
N PRO A 269 -20.44 -18.63 6.42
CA PRO A 269 -19.95 -19.91 5.91
C PRO A 269 -20.66 -21.02 6.67
N SER A 270 -21.27 -21.92 5.92
CA SER A 270 -21.85 -23.14 6.49
C SER A 270 -20.72 -23.98 7.08
N ASN A 271 -20.77 -24.17 8.38
CA ASN A 271 -19.98 -25.16 9.11
C ASN A 271 -18.44 -24.97 9.11
N GLY A 272 -17.92 -24.05 9.92
CA GLY A 272 -16.54 -24.15 10.44
C GLY A 272 -15.40 -24.19 9.44
N ASP A 273 -15.68 -23.99 8.17
CA ASP A 273 -14.70 -23.97 7.10
C ASP A 273 -14.01 -22.59 7.08
N ASN A 274 -12.79 -22.57 7.62
CA ASN A 274 -11.87 -21.43 7.55
C ASN A 274 -11.07 -21.44 6.24
N SER A 275 -11.61 -22.01 5.17
CA SER A 275 -10.98 -22.01 3.86
C SER A 275 -10.92 -20.61 3.25
N ASP A 276 -9.96 -20.39 2.36
CA ASP A 276 -9.85 -19.16 1.59
C ASP A 276 -11.13 -18.84 0.79
N GLU A 277 -11.95 -19.85 0.48
CA GLU A 277 -13.26 -19.70 -0.15
C GLU A 277 -14.29 -19.02 0.76
N ALA A 278 -14.28 -19.30 2.08
CA ALA A 278 -15.15 -18.60 3.02
C ALA A 278 -14.80 -17.12 3.14
N TYR A 279 -13.51 -16.79 3.06
CA TYR A 279 -13.03 -15.42 2.97
C TYR A 279 -13.35 -14.78 1.60
N ALA A 280 -13.34 -15.56 0.52
CA ALA A 280 -13.77 -15.09 -0.79
C ALA A 280 -15.26 -14.70 -0.85
N ALA A 281 -16.10 -15.26 0.03
CA ALA A 281 -17.50 -14.85 0.18
C ALA A 281 -17.70 -13.46 0.80
N GLY A 282 -16.65 -12.86 1.39
CA GLY A 282 -16.59 -11.42 1.67
C GLY A 282 -17.28 -10.95 2.95
N ARG A 283 -17.62 -11.86 3.89
CA ARG A 283 -18.19 -11.49 5.19
C ARG A 283 -17.45 -12.14 6.36
N PRO A 284 -17.22 -11.40 7.47
CA PRO A 284 -16.76 -11.98 8.72
C PRO A 284 -17.66 -13.12 9.22
N PRO A 285 -17.11 -14.17 9.85
CA PRO A 285 -17.86 -15.34 10.27
C PRO A 285 -18.91 -15.06 11.33
N ASP A 286 -18.74 -14.00 12.11
CA ASP A 286 -19.63 -13.58 13.17
C ASP A 286 -19.57 -12.07 13.42
N ASP A 287 -20.49 -11.58 14.25
CA ASP A 287 -20.59 -10.15 14.57
C ASP A 287 -19.41 -9.63 15.40
N GLU A 288 -18.69 -10.48 16.13
CA GLU A 288 -17.51 -10.08 16.90
C GLU A 288 -16.34 -9.79 15.96
N ALA A 289 -16.09 -10.67 15.00
CA ALA A 289 -15.07 -10.48 13.96
C ALA A 289 -15.38 -9.25 13.10
N LEU A 290 -16.66 -9.02 12.76
CA LEU A 290 -17.08 -7.83 12.02
C LEU A 290 -16.84 -6.56 12.83
N ARG A 291 -17.23 -6.53 14.12
CA ARG A 291 -16.96 -5.36 14.97
C ARG A 291 -15.47 -5.10 15.11
N GLY A 292 -14.66 -6.14 15.30
CA GLY A 292 -13.21 -6.03 15.38
C GLY A 292 -12.59 -5.45 14.11
N LEU A 293 -13.04 -5.90 12.93
CA LEU A 293 -12.63 -5.36 11.64
C LEU A 293 -13.00 -3.87 11.49
N CYS A 294 -14.25 -3.51 11.79
CA CYS A 294 -14.71 -2.13 11.69
C CYS A 294 -13.96 -1.20 12.65
N GLU A 295 -13.67 -1.65 13.87
CA GLU A 295 -12.87 -0.90 14.85
C GLU A 295 -11.42 -0.73 14.35
N PHE A 296 -10.80 -1.80 13.86
CA PHE A 296 -9.46 -1.73 13.27
C PHE A 296 -9.39 -0.72 12.13
N LEU A 297 -10.32 -0.77 11.17
CA LEU A 297 -10.33 0.10 9.99
C LEU A 297 -10.62 1.56 10.30
N ARG A 298 -11.29 1.88 11.43
CA ARG A 298 -11.61 3.26 11.82
C ARG A 298 -10.36 4.14 11.93
N GLY A 299 -9.26 3.58 12.42
CA GLY A 299 -7.99 4.31 12.57
C GLY A 299 -6.87 3.83 11.65
N SER A 300 -7.06 2.73 10.92
CA SER A 300 -6.00 2.05 10.18
C SER A 300 -6.18 2.14 8.66
N ARG A 301 -5.06 1.99 7.95
CA ARG A 301 -5.03 1.85 6.49
C ARG A 301 -4.42 0.51 6.15
N LEU A 302 -5.02 -0.16 5.19
CA LEU A 302 -4.48 -1.31 4.50
C LEU A 302 -4.06 -0.91 3.08
N ASN A 303 -3.02 -1.53 2.58
CA ASN A 303 -2.58 -1.31 1.22
C ASN A 303 -2.06 -2.61 0.64
N LEU A 304 -2.61 -3.01 -0.50
CA LEU A 304 -2.15 -4.16 -1.26
C LEU A 304 -1.28 -3.67 -2.40
N ASN A 305 -0.01 -4.08 -2.40
CA ASN A 305 0.91 -3.88 -3.52
C ASN A 305 1.08 -5.20 -4.25
N VAL A 306 0.46 -5.31 -5.42
CA VAL A 306 0.43 -6.52 -6.25
C VAL A 306 1.38 -6.35 -7.42
N ARG A 307 2.12 -7.42 -7.72
CA ARG A 307 3.21 -7.41 -8.70
C ARG A 307 3.14 -8.60 -9.65
N GLU A 308 3.50 -8.36 -10.86
CA GLU A 308 4.04 -9.35 -11.76
C GLU A 308 5.55 -9.35 -11.56
N VAL A 309 6.15 -10.52 -11.28
CA VAL A 309 7.57 -10.62 -10.86
C VAL A 309 8.48 -10.90 -12.04
N GLY A 310 7.95 -11.65 -13.01
CA GLY A 310 8.74 -12.19 -14.12
C GLY A 310 9.52 -13.45 -13.72
N ASP A 311 10.05 -14.13 -14.70
CA ASP A 311 10.88 -15.36 -14.56
C ASP A 311 12.36 -15.03 -14.24
#